data_1023ad5495245f2371e17890aae4b8b6
#
_entry.id   1023ad5495245f2371e17890aae4b8b6
#
_cell.length_a   1.000
_cell.length_b   1.000
_cell.length_c   1.000
_cell.angle_alpha   90.00
_cell.angle_beta   90.00
_cell.angle_gamma   90.00
#
_symmetry.space_group_name_H-M   'P 1'
#
loop_
_entity.id
_entity.type
_entity.pdbx_description
1 polymer ?
#
loop_
_entity_poly.entity_id
_entity_poly.type
_entity_poly.pdbx_seq_one_letter_code
_entity_poly.pdbx_strand_id
1 'polypeptide(L)'
;IGSSFGEGSYIQADEVTQSFSSESPDLNMDITSIAKKWFSGENNNYGLLLRISGSSETSSGSYEDLKFFSKQTNTIYSPKIELKWDDHLPATGSNTGSLTALDLSGNSENYLYPIHLREAYKEIEKVKFRFGARKRYIDKSFSTSVQSVSGSYFTEGSTSYSIIDLATNESIVPFSAYTTMSCDTVSPYFTQDLNGFEPNRAYKIMIKVNHDDGQRIIYDDDFEFILRV
;
A
#
# COMPACT_ATOMS: atom_id res chain seq x y z
N ILE A 1 22.21 -6.10 34.55
CA ILE A 1 20.97 -6.72 34.17
C ILE A 1 20.75 -7.89 35.10
N GLY A 2 20.33 -7.59 36.29
CA GLY A 2 19.96 -8.61 37.25
C GLY A 2 18.50 -8.96 37.00
N SER A 3 18.25 -10.05 36.29
CA SER A 3 16.92 -10.58 36.32
C SER A 3 16.75 -11.32 37.65
N SER A 4 15.78 -10.92 38.44
CA SER A 4 15.33 -11.69 39.59
C SER A 4 14.67 -13.03 39.18
N PHE A 5 14.61 -13.32 37.90
CA PHE A 5 14.01 -14.52 37.30
C PHE A 5 15.02 -15.52 36.73
N GLY A 6 16.19 -15.64 37.29
CA GLY A 6 17.19 -16.57 36.82
C GLY A 6 18.09 -16.02 35.72
N GLU A 7 18.91 -16.87 35.11
CA GLU A 7 19.99 -16.51 34.19
C GLU A 7 19.53 -16.08 32.78
N GLY A 8 18.44 -15.30 32.66
CA GLY A 8 17.94 -14.81 31.39
C GLY A 8 18.32 -13.35 31.12
N SER A 9 18.64 -13.00 29.90
CA SER A 9 18.79 -11.63 29.45
C SER A 9 17.72 -11.31 28.39
N TYR A 10 17.23 -10.08 28.40
CA TYR A 10 16.31 -9.57 27.39
C TYR A 10 16.89 -8.31 26.75
N ILE A 11 16.41 -7.96 25.57
CA ILE A 11 16.86 -6.78 24.83
C ILE A 11 16.02 -5.59 25.28
N GLN A 12 16.55 -4.79 26.18
CA GLN A 12 15.86 -3.64 26.75
C GLN A 12 15.56 -2.53 25.72
N ALA A 13 16.40 -2.39 24.70
CA ALA A 13 16.22 -1.39 23.64
C ALA A 13 14.94 -1.57 22.81
N ASP A 14 14.35 -2.76 22.86
CA ASP A 14 13.15 -3.14 22.11
C ASP A 14 11.91 -3.23 23.02
N GLU A 15 11.98 -2.65 24.21
CA GLU A 15 10.90 -2.69 25.18
C GLU A 15 9.70 -1.84 24.70
N VAL A 16 8.51 -2.45 24.76
CA VAL A 16 7.24 -1.77 24.49
C VAL A 16 6.40 -1.81 25.75
N THR A 17 5.86 -0.67 26.18
CA THR A 17 5.09 -0.55 27.40
C THR A 17 3.64 -0.19 27.13
N GLN A 18 2.73 -0.74 27.93
CA GLN A 18 1.31 -0.40 27.94
C GLN A 18 0.86 -0.13 29.36
N SER A 19 0.11 0.95 29.53
CA SER A 19 -0.57 1.23 30.80
C SER A 19 -1.97 0.59 30.79
N PHE A 20 -2.36 0.00 31.91
CA PHE A 20 -3.68 -0.56 32.10
C PHE A 20 -4.55 0.38 32.92
N SER A 21 -5.85 0.35 32.64
CA SER A 21 -6.88 1.00 33.45
C SER A 21 -8.08 0.07 33.62
N SER A 22 -8.99 0.38 34.51
CA SER A 22 -10.25 -0.36 34.64
C SER A 22 -11.13 -0.32 33.38
N GLU A 23 -10.91 0.69 32.53
CA GLU A 23 -11.63 0.85 31.27
C GLU A 23 -10.96 0.13 30.09
N SER A 24 -9.66 -0.18 30.20
CA SER A 24 -8.89 -0.85 29.16
C SER A 24 -8.00 -1.93 29.79
N PRO A 25 -8.59 -3.07 30.17
CA PRO A 25 -7.87 -4.16 30.84
C PRO A 25 -7.11 -5.06 29.84
N ASP A 26 -7.35 -4.94 28.55
CA ASP A 26 -6.80 -5.84 27.54
C ASP A 26 -5.38 -5.47 27.13
N LEU A 27 -4.54 -6.48 26.93
CA LEU A 27 -3.19 -6.30 26.37
C LEU A 27 -3.28 -6.15 24.86
N ASN A 28 -2.91 -4.97 24.35
CA ASN A 28 -2.86 -4.69 22.91
C ASN A 28 -1.64 -3.83 22.59
N MET A 29 -0.51 -4.47 22.31
CA MET A 29 0.79 -3.82 22.12
C MET A 29 1.23 -3.91 20.68
N ASP A 30 1.76 -2.81 20.14
CA ASP A 30 2.41 -2.78 18.83
C ASP A 30 3.84 -3.31 18.96
N ILE A 31 4.08 -4.51 18.45
CA ILE A 31 5.39 -5.17 18.42
C ILE A 31 6.05 -5.10 17.04
N THR A 32 5.61 -4.19 16.17
CA THR A 32 6.10 -4.07 14.79
C THR A 32 7.61 -3.87 14.72
N SER A 33 8.20 -3.06 15.59
CA SER A 33 9.65 -2.83 15.64
C SER A 33 10.42 -4.11 15.97
N ILE A 34 9.94 -4.87 16.93
CA ILE A 34 10.53 -6.16 17.34
C ILE A 34 10.44 -7.18 16.18
N ALA A 35 9.25 -7.29 15.58
CA ALA A 35 9.02 -8.20 14.48
C ALA A 35 9.90 -7.87 13.26
N LYS A 36 10.07 -6.58 12.92
CA LYS A 36 10.98 -6.16 11.83
C LYS A 36 12.41 -6.62 12.06
N LYS A 37 12.92 -6.53 13.28
CA LYS A 37 14.28 -6.98 13.63
C LYS A 37 14.44 -8.51 13.53
N TRP A 38 13.40 -9.26 13.82
CA TRP A 38 13.39 -10.70 13.57
C TRP A 38 13.44 -11.04 12.09
N PHE A 39 12.65 -10.34 11.27
CA PHE A 39 12.64 -10.56 9.82
C PHE A 39 13.93 -10.10 9.12
N SER A 40 14.55 -9.03 9.61
CA SER A 40 15.83 -8.55 9.06
C SER A 40 17.03 -9.42 9.47
N GLY A 41 16.85 -10.30 10.45
CA GLY A 41 17.96 -11.09 11.02
C GLY A 41 18.86 -10.32 11.98
N GLU A 42 18.50 -9.10 12.35
CA GLU A 42 19.22 -8.30 13.35
C GLU A 42 19.16 -8.96 14.73
N ASN A 43 17.98 -9.49 15.08
CA ASN A 43 17.76 -10.22 16.32
C ASN A 43 17.14 -11.60 16.04
N ASN A 44 17.60 -12.61 16.79
CA ASN A 44 16.94 -13.93 16.76
C ASN A 44 15.59 -13.89 17.46
N ASN A 45 14.62 -14.62 16.94
CA ASN A 45 13.33 -14.75 17.56
C ASN A 45 13.36 -15.78 18.70
N TYR A 46 13.58 -15.29 19.92
CA TYR A 46 13.48 -16.10 21.15
C TYR A 46 12.14 -15.92 21.86
N GLY A 47 11.18 -15.25 21.22
CA GLY A 47 9.87 -14.95 21.78
C GLY A 47 9.82 -13.60 22.49
N LEU A 48 8.71 -13.38 23.20
CA LEU A 48 8.43 -12.14 23.92
C LEU A 48 8.36 -12.41 25.42
N LEU A 49 9.01 -11.57 26.21
CA LEU A 49 8.90 -11.58 27.64
C LEU A 49 7.87 -10.52 28.09
N LEU A 50 6.84 -10.96 28.78
CA LEU A 50 5.87 -10.06 29.40
C LEU A 50 6.24 -9.88 30.86
N ARG A 51 6.40 -8.63 31.31
CA ARG A 51 6.75 -8.29 32.68
C ARG A 51 6.05 -7.01 33.15
N ILE A 52 5.96 -6.83 34.46
CA ILE A 52 5.53 -5.56 35.04
C ILE A 52 6.72 -4.59 35.00
N SER A 53 6.47 -3.34 34.63
CA SER A 53 7.54 -2.35 34.51
C SER A 53 7.75 -1.55 35.80
N GLY A 54 8.98 -1.02 35.97
CA GLY A 54 9.33 -0.11 37.04
C GLY A 54 9.49 -0.75 38.42
N SER A 55 9.24 0.04 39.45
CA SER A 55 9.40 -0.39 40.85
C SER A 55 8.39 -1.45 41.29
N SER A 56 7.29 -1.59 40.59
CA SER A 56 6.27 -2.61 40.88
C SER A 56 6.80 -4.03 40.69
N GLU A 57 7.76 -4.24 39.77
CA GLU A 57 8.39 -5.54 39.53
C GLU A 57 9.18 -6.06 40.74
N THR A 58 9.79 -5.17 41.49
CA THR A 58 10.66 -5.51 42.65
C THR A 58 10.07 -5.17 43.99
N SER A 59 8.83 -4.67 44.05
CA SER A 59 8.17 -4.27 45.26
C SER A 59 7.88 -5.48 46.17
N SER A 60 8.41 -5.46 47.38
CA SER A 60 8.11 -6.49 48.38
C SER A 60 6.88 -6.17 49.26
N GLY A 61 6.29 -4.97 49.10
CA GLY A 61 5.18 -4.50 49.91
C GLY A 61 3.81 -4.54 49.25
N SER A 62 3.75 -4.70 47.95
CA SER A 62 2.51 -4.75 47.17
C SER A 62 2.72 -5.66 45.99
N TYR A 63 2.02 -6.78 45.97
CA TYR A 63 2.07 -7.73 44.84
C TYR A 63 0.91 -7.40 43.88
N GLU A 64 1.23 -6.89 42.73
CA GLU A 64 0.28 -6.76 41.62
C GLU A 64 0.29 -8.07 40.81
N ASP A 65 -0.87 -8.65 40.65
CA ASP A 65 -1.04 -9.92 39.95
C ASP A 65 -1.90 -9.70 38.71
N LEU A 66 -1.29 -9.78 37.52
CA LEU A 66 -1.99 -9.70 36.25
C LEU A 66 -2.17 -11.10 35.65
N LYS A 67 -3.40 -11.48 35.35
CA LYS A 67 -3.75 -12.78 34.80
C LYS A 67 -4.23 -12.64 33.39
N PHE A 68 -3.60 -13.37 32.49
CA PHE A 68 -3.97 -13.43 31.07
C PHE A 68 -4.38 -14.85 30.70
N PHE A 69 -5.27 -14.96 29.71
CA PHE A 69 -5.62 -16.25 29.14
C PHE A 69 -4.44 -16.84 28.37
N SER A 70 -4.19 -18.13 28.54
CA SER A 70 -3.17 -18.84 27.77
C SER A 70 -3.72 -19.37 26.45
N LYS A 71 -2.84 -19.80 25.55
CA LYS A 71 -3.21 -20.41 24.27
C LYS A 71 -4.04 -21.71 24.47
N GLN A 72 -3.82 -22.43 25.58
CA GLN A 72 -4.52 -23.67 25.89
C GLN A 72 -5.91 -23.45 26.50
N THR A 73 -6.27 -22.22 26.80
CA THR A 73 -7.60 -21.91 27.32
C THR A 73 -8.61 -22.01 26.17
N ASN A 74 -9.64 -22.84 26.32
CA ASN A 74 -10.71 -23.02 25.35
C ASN A 74 -11.69 -21.81 25.39
N THR A 75 -11.17 -20.61 25.20
CA THR A 75 -11.93 -19.35 25.20
C THR A 75 -11.65 -18.56 23.93
N ILE A 76 -12.54 -17.63 23.61
CA ILE A 76 -12.34 -16.68 22.49
C ILE A 76 -11.21 -15.67 22.77
N TYR A 77 -10.75 -15.58 24.02
CA TYR A 77 -9.75 -14.62 24.50
C TYR A 77 -8.32 -15.17 24.49
N SER A 78 -8.04 -16.23 23.73
CA SER A 78 -6.66 -16.71 23.57
C SER A 78 -5.75 -15.63 23.00
N PRO A 79 -4.44 -15.60 23.36
CA PRO A 79 -3.49 -14.65 22.79
C PRO A 79 -3.45 -14.77 21.27
N LYS A 80 -3.47 -13.63 20.58
CA LYS A 80 -3.43 -13.54 19.12
C LYS A 80 -2.34 -12.58 18.71
N ILE A 81 -1.65 -12.90 17.61
CA ILE A 81 -0.82 -11.96 16.89
C ILE A 81 -1.65 -11.47 15.71
N GLU A 82 -1.91 -10.19 15.65
CA GLU A 82 -2.61 -9.56 14.54
C GLU A 82 -1.59 -8.91 13.61
N LEU A 83 -1.61 -9.30 12.35
CA LEU A 83 -0.82 -8.68 11.30
C LEU A 83 -1.73 -7.70 10.54
N LYS A 84 -1.37 -6.44 10.57
CA LYS A 84 -2.01 -5.40 9.76
C LYS A 84 -1.03 -4.99 8.68
N TRP A 85 -1.43 -5.11 7.43
CA TRP A 85 -0.63 -4.65 6.30
C TRP A 85 -1.51 -3.86 5.36
N ASP A 86 -0.92 -2.87 4.71
CA ASP A 86 -1.54 -2.23 3.58
C ASP A 86 -1.22 -3.05 2.34
N ASP A 87 -2.23 -3.59 1.68
CA ASP A 87 -2.07 -4.27 0.40
C ASP A 87 -1.65 -3.28 -0.71
N HIS A 88 -1.86 -2.02 -0.45
CA HIS A 88 -1.52 -0.92 -1.33
C HIS A 88 -0.43 -0.06 -0.70
N LEU A 89 0.81 -0.42 -0.96
CA LEU A 89 1.91 0.53 -0.81
C LEU A 89 1.78 1.51 -1.99
N PRO A 90 1.60 2.82 -1.72
CA PRO A 90 1.78 3.80 -2.77
C PRO A 90 3.16 3.54 -3.36
N ALA A 91 3.20 3.46 -4.67
CA ALA A 91 4.43 3.21 -5.36
C ALA A 91 5.44 4.30 -5.03
N THR A 92 6.46 3.93 -4.34
CA THR A 92 7.56 4.81 -3.99
C THR A 92 8.74 4.49 -4.89
N GLY A 93 9.10 5.43 -5.71
CA GLY A 93 10.24 5.35 -6.60
C GLY A 93 9.91 4.71 -7.95
N SER A 94 10.13 5.46 -8.99
CA SER A 94 9.99 5.01 -10.36
C SER A 94 11.36 4.64 -10.90
N ASN A 95 11.54 3.37 -11.28
CA ASN A 95 12.65 2.98 -12.12
C ASN A 95 12.23 3.15 -13.59
N THR A 96 12.28 4.37 -14.09
CA THR A 96 11.72 4.75 -15.38
C THR A 96 12.62 4.40 -16.58
N GLY A 97 13.84 3.94 -16.33
CA GLY A 97 14.79 3.59 -17.39
C GLY A 97 15.07 4.76 -18.34
N SER A 98 14.76 4.57 -19.63
CA SER A 98 14.93 5.58 -20.68
C SER A 98 13.68 6.42 -20.93
N LEU A 99 12.61 6.24 -20.18
CA LEU A 99 11.39 7.04 -20.32
C LEU A 99 11.64 8.48 -19.88
N THR A 100 11.05 9.42 -20.59
CA THR A 100 11.16 10.85 -20.30
C THR A 100 9.95 11.31 -19.46
N ALA A 101 10.20 12.09 -18.41
CA ALA A 101 9.12 12.70 -17.64
C ALA A 101 8.29 13.62 -18.54
N LEU A 102 6.97 13.50 -18.45
CA LEU A 102 6.06 14.45 -19.09
C LEU A 102 6.16 15.81 -18.39
N ASP A 103 6.22 16.86 -19.19
CA ASP A 103 6.10 18.21 -18.71
C ASP A 103 4.64 18.47 -18.32
N LEU A 104 4.41 18.72 -17.04
CA LEU A 104 3.10 19.04 -16.49
C LEU A 104 2.93 20.56 -16.24
N SER A 105 3.91 21.37 -16.66
CA SER A 105 3.83 22.82 -16.60
C SER A 105 3.05 23.38 -17.80
N GLY A 106 2.13 24.30 -17.54
CA GLY A 106 1.36 24.98 -18.58
C GLY A 106 0.30 24.12 -19.28
N ASN A 107 -0.15 24.58 -20.45
CA ASN A 107 -1.23 23.96 -21.26
C ASN A 107 -0.77 22.75 -22.10
N SER A 108 0.16 21.95 -21.62
CA SER A 108 0.58 20.77 -22.40
C SER A 108 -0.51 19.70 -22.38
N GLU A 109 -1.14 19.48 -23.54
CA GLU A 109 -2.08 18.38 -23.69
C GLU A 109 -1.33 17.06 -23.78
N ASN A 110 -1.63 16.16 -22.86
CA ASN A 110 -1.11 14.82 -22.84
C ASN A 110 -2.13 13.83 -23.45
N TYR A 111 -1.64 12.76 -24.01
CA TYR A 111 -2.44 11.65 -24.50
C TYR A 111 -2.12 10.39 -23.71
N LEU A 112 -3.16 9.79 -23.16
CA LEU A 112 -3.09 8.57 -22.40
C LEU A 112 -3.75 7.44 -23.19
N TYR A 113 -3.17 6.26 -23.15
CA TYR A 113 -3.72 5.08 -23.82
C TYR A 113 -3.42 3.82 -23.02
N PRO A 114 -4.33 2.83 -23.00
CA PRO A 114 -4.10 1.58 -22.30
C PRO A 114 -3.10 0.71 -23.04
N ILE A 115 -2.29 -0.04 -22.31
CA ILE A 115 -1.36 -1.03 -22.83
C ILE A 115 -1.83 -2.40 -22.37
N HIS A 116 -2.23 -3.24 -23.33
CA HIS A 116 -2.71 -4.62 -23.08
C HIS A 116 -3.90 -4.69 -22.10
N LEU A 117 -4.80 -3.71 -22.15
CA LEU A 117 -6.09 -3.83 -21.46
C LEU A 117 -6.90 -4.93 -22.12
N ARG A 118 -7.29 -5.95 -21.35
CA ARG A 118 -8.13 -7.05 -21.83
C ARG A 118 -9.60 -6.65 -21.65
N GLU A 119 -10.45 -7.17 -22.52
CA GLU A 119 -11.91 -6.96 -22.42
C GLU A 119 -12.51 -7.64 -21.19
N ALA A 120 -11.89 -8.73 -20.71
CA ALA A 120 -12.38 -9.46 -19.54
C ALA A 120 -11.25 -9.99 -18.65
N TYR A 121 -11.51 -9.98 -17.36
CA TYR A 121 -10.65 -10.53 -16.30
C TYR A 121 -11.48 -11.46 -15.41
N LYS A 122 -10.82 -12.33 -14.66
CA LYS A 122 -11.46 -13.15 -13.64
C LYS A 122 -11.40 -12.44 -12.27
N GLU A 123 -12.41 -12.67 -11.43
CA GLU A 123 -12.49 -12.06 -10.10
C GLU A 123 -11.29 -12.39 -9.19
N ILE A 124 -10.66 -13.54 -9.38
CA ILE A 124 -9.51 -14.00 -8.58
C ILE A 124 -8.18 -13.42 -9.05
N GLU A 125 -8.16 -12.62 -10.13
CA GLU A 125 -6.93 -12.10 -10.71
C GLU A 125 -6.45 -10.85 -9.95
N LYS A 126 -5.15 -10.79 -9.73
CA LYS A 126 -4.43 -9.55 -9.41
C LYS A 126 -3.82 -8.99 -10.69
N VAL A 127 -4.33 -7.87 -11.14
CA VAL A 127 -4.02 -7.34 -12.47
C VAL A 127 -3.14 -6.10 -12.36
N LYS A 128 -2.09 -6.06 -13.18
CA LYS A 128 -1.27 -4.87 -13.40
C LYS A 128 -1.78 -4.13 -14.62
N PHE A 129 -2.53 -3.06 -14.40
CA PHE A 129 -3.02 -2.19 -15.46
C PHE A 129 -1.92 -1.23 -15.90
N ARG A 130 -1.66 -1.16 -17.18
CA ARG A 130 -0.62 -0.33 -17.79
C ARG A 130 -1.20 0.72 -18.70
N PHE A 131 -0.61 1.91 -18.66
CA PHE A 131 -1.00 3.02 -19.51
C PHE A 131 0.23 3.67 -20.11
N GLY A 132 0.21 3.85 -21.42
CA GLY A 132 1.20 4.67 -22.09
C GLY A 132 0.81 6.13 -22.01
N ALA A 133 1.80 6.99 -21.87
CA ALA A 133 1.61 8.43 -21.83
C ALA A 133 2.57 9.11 -22.80
N ARG A 134 2.11 10.15 -23.49
CA ARG A 134 2.93 10.98 -24.39
C ARG A 134 2.32 12.37 -24.56
N LYS A 135 3.07 13.31 -25.06
CA LYS A 135 2.49 14.59 -25.53
C LYS A 135 1.48 14.28 -26.65
N ARG A 136 0.34 14.96 -26.63
CA ARG A 136 -0.66 14.83 -27.70
C ARG A 136 -0.13 15.35 -29.03
N TYR A 137 0.52 16.50 -28.96
CA TYR A 137 1.18 17.12 -30.09
C TYR A 137 2.70 16.99 -29.93
N ILE A 138 3.33 16.35 -30.90
CA ILE A 138 4.78 16.07 -30.86
C ILE A 138 5.46 17.17 -31.67
N ASP A 139 6.50 17.74 -31.10
CA ASP A 139 7.36 18.67 -31.82
C ASP A 139 8.07 17.92 -32.96
N LYS A 140 7.72 18.27 -34.20
CA LYS A 140 8.35 17.68 -35.39
C LYS A 140 9.57 18.51 -35.79
N SER A 141 10.70 17.84 -35.98
CA SER A 141 11.87 18.48 -36.59
C SER A 141 11.87 18.22 -38.11
N PHE A 142 12.48 19.13 -38.86
CA PHE A 142 12.73 18.97 -40.29
C PHE A 142 13.90 17.98 -40.48
N SER A 143 13.62 16.68 -40.27
CA SER A 143 14.58 15.60 -40.45
C SER A 143 14.10 14.65 -41.51
N THR A 144 15.02 14.12 -42.31
CA THR A 144 14.74 13.06 -43.30
C THR A 144 14.71 11.67 -42.68
N SER A 145 15.09 11.54 -41.41
CA SER A 145 15.04 10.28 -40.68
C SER A 145 13.65 10.05 -40.05
N VAL A 146 13.30 8.78 -39.90
CA VAL A 146 12.06 8.42 -39.17
C VAL A 146 12.15 8.91 -37.74
N GLN A 147 11.18 9.71 -37.33
CA GLN A 147 11.08 10.20 -35.97
C GLN A 147 10.22 9.21 -35.17
N SER A 148 10.80 8.61 -34.14
CA SER A 148 10.09 7.77 -33.19
C SER A 148 9.65 8.58 -31.98
N VAL A 149 8.45 8.32 -31.51
CA VAL A 149 7.94 8.91 -30.27
C VAL A 149 8.41 8.07 -29.11
N SER A 150 9.24 8.63 -28.25
CA SER A 150 9.62 7.98 -27.00
C SER A 150 8.43 7.93 -26.05
N GLY A 151 8.26 6.80 -25.36
CA GLY A 151 7.33 6.70 -24.25
C GLY A 151 7.70 7.71 -23.17
N SER A 152 6.69 8.19 -22.47
CA SER A 152 6.85 9.15 -21.39
C SER A 152 6.12 8.64 -20.15
N TYR A 153 6.42 9.20 -19.00
CA TYR A 153 5.76 8.88 -17.75
C TYR A 153 5.34 10.16 -17.02
N PHE A 154 4.36 10.02 -16.15
CA PHE A 154 3.99 11.07 -15.22
C PHE A 154 4.88 11.02 -13.99
N THR A 155 5.27 12.18 -13.47
CA THR A 155 6.03 12.26 -12.22
C THR A 155 5.25 11.64 -11.07
N GLU A 156 5.96 11.03 -10.14
CA GLU A 156 5.36 10.37 -8.98
C GLU A 156 4.46 11.34 -8.19
N GLY A 157 3.30 10.86 -7.78
CA GLY A 157 2.33 11.67 -7.04
C GLY A 157 1.45 12.58 -7.90
N SER A 158 1.77 12.78 -9.20
CA SER A 158 0.94 13.61 -10.09
C SER A 158 -0.30 12.90 -10.62
N THR A 159 -0.33 11.55 -10.56
CA THR A 159 -1.42 10.75 -11.12
C THR A 159 -2.09 9.88 -10.08
N SER A 160 -3.40 9.73 -10.23
CA SER A 160 -4.21 8.78 -9.46
C SER A 160 -5.26 8.13 -10.36
N TYR A 161 -5.65 6.90 -10.02
CA TYR A 161 -6.69 6.18 -10.74
C TYR A 161 -7.97 6.05 -9.90
N SER A 162 -9.08 5.82 -10.57
CA SER A 162 -10.37 5.48 -9.99
C SER A 162 -11.02 4.40 -10.82
N ILE A 163 -11.78 3.52 -10.20
CA ILE A 163 -12.55 2.47 -10.88
C ILE A 163 -14.02 2.66 -10.55
N ILE A 164 -14.83 2.73 -11.58
CA ILE A 164 -16.29 2.95 -11.49
C ILE A 164 -17.01 1.71 -12.00
N ASP A 165 -18.05 1.30 -11.30
CA ASP A 165 -19.02 0.32 -11.79
C ASP A 165 -19.96 1.00 -12.78
N LEU A 166 -19.97 0.54 -14.03
CA LEU A 166 -20.81 1.12 -15.08
C LEU A 166 -22.31 0.85 -14.89
N ALA A 167 -22.68 -0.18 -14.12
CA ALA A 167 -24.10 -0.49 -13.90
C ALA A 167 -24.72 0.45 -12.86
N THR A 168 -24.00 0.81 -11.82
CA THR A 168 -24.47 1.68 -10.73
C THR A 168 -23.95 3.10 -10.83
N ASN A 169 -22.93 3.34 -11.65
CA ASN A 169 -22.17 4.58 -11.72
C ASN A 169 -21.53 4.97 -10.38
N GLU A 170 -21.24 3.98 -9.54
CA GLU A 170 -20.62 4.16 -8.25
C GLU A 170 -19.09 4.00 -8.36
N SER A 171 -18.36 4.85 -7.68
CA SER A 171 -16.90 4.74 -7.60
C SER A 171 -16.54 3.68 -6.56
N ILE A 172 -16.14 2.50 -7.03
CA ILE A 172 -15.69 1.39 -6.17
C ILE A 172 -14.32 1.69 -5.61
N VAL A 173 -13.44 2.24 -6.43
CA VAL A 173 -12.11 2.73 -6.02
C VAL A 173 -12.04 4.22 -6.29
N PRO A 174 -12.20 5.07 -5.28
CA PRO A 174 -12.16 6.52 -5.47
C PRO A 174 -10.74 7.05 -5.63
N PHE A 175 -10.59 8.19 -6.26
CA PHE A 175 -9.33 8.92 -6.29
C PHE A 175 -8.85 9.27 -4.87
N SER A 176 -7.67 8.80 -4.50
CA SER A 176 -7.08 9.04 -3.18
C SER A 176 -5.56 9.11 -3.26
N ALA A 177 -4.91 9.36 -2.13
CA ALA A 177 -3.46 9.26 -2.02
C ALA A 177 -2.96 7.81 -2.19
N TYR A 178 -3.83 6.83 -1.95
CA TYR A 178 -3.50 5.41 -2.10
C TYR A 178 -3.69 4.87 -3.52
N THR A 179 -4.33 5.64 -4.39
CA THR A 179 -4.54 5.26 -5.80
C THR A 179 -3.58 5.96 -6.74
N THR A 180 -2.39 6.32 -6.28
CA THR A 180 -1.32 6.84 -7.12
C THR A 180 -0.77 5.79 -8.06
N MET A 181 -0.36 6.21 -9.26
CA MET A 181 0.26 5.33 -10.24
C MET A 181 1.77 5.31 -10.07
N SER A 182 2.36 4.15 -10.29
CA SER A 182 3.81 3.94 -10.44
C SER A 182 4.26 4.03 -11.89
N CYS A 183 5.56 4.04 -12.09
CA CYS A 183 6.16 3.81 -13.39
C CYS A 183 7.32 2.81 -13.29
N ASP A 184 7.39 1.90 -14.24
CA ASP A 184 8.57 1.08 -14.48
C ASP A 184 9.23 1.48 -15.83
N THR A 185 10.21 0.71 -16.28
CA THR A 185 10.94 0.98 -17.54
C THR A 185 10.07 0.88 -18.80
N VAL A 186 8.86 0.38 -18.67
CA VAL A 186 7.93 0.14 -19.80
C VAL A 186 6.87 1.23 -19.85
N SER A 187 6.22 1.52 -18.73
CA SER A 187 5.09 2.46 -18.70
C SER A 187 4.62 2.76 -17.27
N PRO A 188 3.85 3.84 -17.08
CA PRO A 188 3.00 4.02 -15.91
C PRO A 188 2.05 2.83 -15.70
N TYR A 189 1.84 2.46 -14.44
CA TYR A 189 0.97 1.34 -14.09
C TYR A 189 0.41 1.47 -12.67
N PHE A 190 -0.62 0.69 -12.40
CA PHE A 190 -1.06 0.35 -11.05
C PHE A 190 -1.45 -1.13 -10.99
N THR A 191 -1.48 -1.68 -9.80
CA THR A 191 -1.88 -3.07 -9.58
C THR A 191 -3.15 -3.08 -8.75
N GLN A 192 -4.17 -3.80 -9.23
CA GLN A 192 -5.44 -3.94 -8.56
C GLN A 192 -5.76 -5.42 -8.36
N ASP A 193 -6.14 -5.75 -7.14
CA ASP A 193 -6.74 -7.03 -6.82
C ASP A 193 -8.23 -6.95 -7.13
N LEU A 194 -8.71 -7.85 -7.98
CA LEU A 194 -10.11 -7.86 -8.43
C LEU A 194 -11.01 -8.70 -7.50
N ASN A 195 -10.42 -9.39 -6.52
CA ASN A 195 -11.17 -10.14 -5.53
C ASN A 195 -11.87 -9.19 -4.55
N GLY A 196 -13.12 -8.97 -4.73
CA GLY A 196 -13.92 -8.00 -3.96
C GLY A 196 -14.74 -7.08 -4.85
N PHE A 197 -14.53 -7.16 -6.15
CA PHE A 197 -15.41 -6.57 -7.14
C PHE A 197 -16.54 -7.53 -7.47
N GLU A 198 -17.73 -7.03 -7.80
CA GLU A 198 -18.84 -7.87 -8.18
C GLU A 198 -18.61 -8.50 -9.56
N PRO A 199 -18.68 -9.83 -9.70
CA PRO A 199 -18.52 -10.50 -11.00
C PRO A 199 -19.72 -10.22 -11.94
N ASN A 200 -19.50 -10.45 -13.23
CA ASN A 200 -20.44 -10.20 -14.32
C ASN A 200 -20.87 -8.73 -14.46
N ARG A 201 -20.01 -7.81 -14.04
CA ARG A 201 -20.18 -6.38 -14.23
C ARG A 201 -19.07 -5.78 -15.10
N ALA A 202 -19.39 -4.66 -15.72
CA ALA A 202 -18.44 -3.86 -16.47
C ALA A 202 -17.94 -2.70 -15.60
N TYR A 203 -16.65 -2.49 -15.62
CA TYR A 203 -15.96 -1.46 -14.87
C TYR A 203 -15.20 -0.53 -15.79
N LYS A 204 -15.09 0.72 -15.40
CA LYS A 204 -14.38 1.77 -16.13
C LYS A 204 -13.25 2.32 -15.28
N ILE A 205 -12.07 2.45 -15.87
CA ILE A 205 -10.90 3.07 -15.24
C ILE A 205 -10.86 4.53 -15.65
N MET A 206 -10.76 5.41 -14.69
CA MET A 206 -10.47 6.83 -14.92
C MET A 206 -9.12 7.18 -14.33
N ILE A 207 -8.38 8.03 -15.01
CA ILE A 207 -7.06 8.48 -14.57
C ILE A 207 -7.07 10.00 -14.42
N LYS A 208 -6.74 10.47 -13.24
CA LYS A 208 -6.62 11.88 -12.91
C LYS A 208 -5.15 12.27 -12.91
N VAL A 209 -4.82 13.31 -13.61
CA VAL A 209 -3.50 13.94 -13.64
C VAL A 209 -3.58 15.34 -13.02
N ASN A 210 -2.72 15.59 -12.05
CA ASN A 210 -2.56 16.91 -11.46
C ASN A 210 -1.40 17.63 -12.16
N HIS A 211 -1.65 18.81 -12.69
CA HIS A 211 -0.65 19.67 -13.29
C HIS A 211 -0.03 20.60 -12.25
N ASP A 212 1.16 21.12 -12.54
CA ASP A 212 1.93 21.97 -11.62
C ASP A 212 1.25 23.33 -11.36
N ASP A 213 0.39 23.77 -12.27
CA ASP A 213 -0.44 24.98 -12.15
C ASP A 213 -1.70 24.78 -11.30
N GLY A 214 -1.90 23.57 -10.77
CA GLY A 214 -3.06 23.18 -9.97
C GLY A 214 -4.27 22.73 -10.79
N GLN A 215 -4.18 22.69 -12.12
CA GLN A 215 -5.21 22.09 -12.96
C GLN A 215 -5.26 20.58 -12.74
N ARG A 216 -6.46 20.01 -12.87
CA ARG A 216 -6.72 18.58 -12.74
C ARG A 216 -7.43 18.10 -13.98
N ILE A 217 -6.80 17.20 -14.71
CA ILE A 217 -7.38 16.60 -15.90
C ILE A 217 -7.75 15.15 -15.59
N ILE A 218 -8.98 14.78 -15.89
CA ILE A 218 -9.46 13.39 -15.77
C ILE A 218 -9.57 12.83 -17.18
N TYR A 219 -8.83 11.76 -17.42
CA TYR A 219 -8.91 10.98 -18.65
C TYR A 219 -9.97 9.91 -18.46
N ASP A 220 -11.00 10.01 -19.26
CA ASP A 220 -12.19 9.16 -19.26
C ASP A 220 -12.43 8.65 -20.71
N ASP A 221 -11.43 8.00 -21.28
CA ASP A 221 -11.38 7.58 -22.67
C ASP A 221 -11.82 6.11 -22.84
N ASP A 222 -12.92 5.72 -22.20
CA ASP A 222 -13.55 4.38 -22.31
C ASP A 222 -12.59 3.20 -22.02
N PHE A 223 -11.77 3.35 -20.97
CA PHE A 223 -10.91 2.26 -20.49
C PHE A 223 -11.74 1.26 -19.69
N GLU A 224 -12.44 0.38 -20.40
CA GLU A 224 -13.44 -0.51 -19.82
C GLU A 224 -12.96 -1.96 -19.80
N PHE A 225 -13.42 -2.72 -18.79
CA PHE A 225 -13.23 -4.16 -18.72
C PHE A 225 -14.43 -4.83 -18.03
N ILE A 226 -14.61 -6.11 -18.32
CA ILE A 226 -15.68 -6.93 -17.71
C ILE A 226 -15.03 -7.89 -16.72
N LEU A 227 -15.61 -8.02 -15.54
CA LEU A 227 -15.22 -9.03 -14.58
C LEU A 227 -16.09 -10.27 -14.76
N ARG A 228 -15.45 -11.44 -14.87
CA ARG A 228 -16.10 -12.74 -14.97
C ARG A 228 -15.75 -13.61 -13.76
N VAL A 229 -16.64 -14.53 -13.45
CA VAL A 229 -16.41 -15.56 -12.42
C VAL A 229 -15.24 -16.46 -12.82
#